data_3470a160f032597f3380b26d7cf19182
#
_entry.id   3470a160f032597f3380b26d7cf19182
#
_cell.length_a   1.000
_cell.length_b   1.000
_cell.length_c   1.000
_cell.angle_alpha   90.00
_cell.angle_beta   90.00
_cell.angle_gamma   90.00
#
_symmetry.space_group_name_H-M   'P 1'
#
loop_
_entity.id
_entity.type
_entity.pdbx_description
1 polymer ?
#
loop_
_entity_poly.entity_id
_entity_poly.type
_entity_poly.pdbx_seq_one_letter_code
_entity_poly.pdbx_strand_id
1 'polypeptide(L)'
;MRVRPPLPTDAPALAALAGELGYPTSAEALLGRLAALHPTDAAVMVSTDADDVLTGWCHVEMRRTLVEPMGALIVGLVIGEGHRSAGIGAVLLAAAEAWARARGCKRLVVATRVTRERAHQFYAREGYEVAKTSYFLTKALD
;
A
#
# COMPACT_ATOMS: atom_id res chain seq x y z
N MET A 1 14.90 -2.90 -11.46
CA MET A 1 13.93 -2.54 -10.42
C MET A 1 14.42 -3.01 -9.05
N ARG A 2 14.21 -2.20 -8.05
CA ARG A 2 14.59 -2.52 -6.68
C ARG A 2 13.45 -2.14 -5.73
N VAL A 3 13.25 -2.93 -4.67
CA VAL A 3 12.31 -2.62 -3.60
C VAL A 3 13.12 -2.32 -2.34
N ARG A 4 12.79 -1.23 -1.66
CA ARG A 4 13.48 -0.80 -0.45
C ARG A 4 12.53 -0.03 0.48
N PRO A 5 12.93 0.18 1.75
CA PRO A 5 12.21 1.12 2.60
C PRO A 5 12.31 2.56 2.05
N PRO A 6 11.34 3.43 2.34
CA PRO A 6 11.43 4.82 1.94
C PRO A 6 12.47 5.59 2.76
N LEU A 7 13.05 6.60 2.14
CA LEU A 7 13.92 7.57 2.79
C LEU A 7 13.14 8.89 2.97
N PRO A 8 13.51 9.75 3.93
CA PRO A 8 12.85 11.05 4.07
C PRO A 8 12.87 11.89 2.79
N THR A 9 13.94 11.77 2.00
CA THR A 9 14.08 12.47 0.73
C THR A 9 13.13 11.97 -0.36
N ASP A 10 12.46 10.83 -0.15
CA ASP A 10 11.46 10.32 -1.07
C ASP A 10 10.09 11.00 -0.95
N ALA A 11 9.90 11.83 0.09
CA ALA A 11 8.59 12.41 0.38
C ALA A 11 7.92 13.14 -0.80
N PRO A 12 8.63 13.94 -1.61
CA PRO A 12 7.99 14.56 -2.77
C PRO A 12 7.46 13.54 -3.78
N ALA A 13 8.24 12.49 -4.08
CA ALA A 13 7.83 11.45 -5.02
C ALA A 13 6.69 10.60 -4.46
N LEU A 14 6.75 10.27 -3.16
CA LEU A 14 5.66 9.56 -2.48
C LEU A 14 4.35 10.35 -2.54
N ALA A 15 4.42 11.68 -2.31
CA ALA A 15 3.26 12.57 -2.37
C ALA A 15 2.68 12.66 -3.78
N ALA A 16 3.54 12.74 -4.80
CA ALA A 16 3.09 12.76 -6.19
C ALA A 16 2.32 11.49 -6.55
N LEU A 17 2.83 10.32 -6.15
CA LEU A 17 2.16 9.04 -6.37
C LEU A 17 0.85 8.94 -5.57
N ALA A 18 0.79 9.46 -4.36
CA ALA A 18 -0.44 9.53 -3.58
C ALA A 18 -1.52 10.33 -4.31
N GLY A 19 -1.13 11.41 -4.97
CA GLY A 19 -2.04 12.20 -5.82
C GLY A 19 -2.60 11.38 -6.98
N GLU A 20 -1.77 10.58 -7.63
CA GLU A 20 -2.23 9.67 -8.70
C GLU A 20 -3.22 8.62 -8.17
N LEU A 21 -3.03 8.17 -6.94
CA LEU A 21 -3.95 7.22 -6.29
C LEU A 21 -5.30 7.87 -5.94
N GLY A 22 -5.38 9.20 -5.92
CA GLY A 22 -6.59 9.95 -5.62
C GLY A 22 -6.60 10.60 -4.24
N TYR A 23 -5.44 10.67 -3.57
CA TYR A 23 -5.28 11.26 -2.24
C TYR A 23 -4.25 12.39 -2.28
N PRO A 24 -4.65 13.59 -2.75
CA PRO A 24 -3.73 14.74 -2.77
C PRO A 24 -3.15 14.98 -1.38
N THR A 25 -1.82 15.00 -1.31
CA THR A 25 -1.11 15.08 -0.04
C THR A 25 0.17 15.88 -0.27
N SER A 26 0.47 16.84 0.61
CA SER A 26 1.73 17.56 0.53
C SER A 26 2.89 16.64 0.97
N ALA A 27 4.08 16.92 0.45
CA ALA A 27 5.28 16.17 0.86
C ALA A 27 5.54 16.33 2.37
N GLU A 28 5.30 17.51 2.91
CA GLU A 28 5.47 17.77 4.34
C GLU A 28 4.51 16.95 5.20
N ALA A 29 3.22 16.92 4.84
CA ALA A 29 2.23 16.13 5.56
C ALA A 29 2.55 14.63 5.48
N LEU A 30 2.94 14.15 4.30
CA LEU A 30 3.29 12.77 4.09
C LEU A 30 4.51 12.37 4.90
N LEU A 31 5.53 13.22 4.93
CA LEU A 31 6.75 12.97 5.71
C LEU A 31 6.43 12.84 7.20
N GLY A 32 5.57 13.71 7.73
CA GLY A 32 5.15 13.64 9.13
C GLY A 32 4.41 12.35 9.44
N ARG A 33 3.52 11.92 8.55
CA ARG A 33 2.80 10.65 8.72
C ARG A 33 3.72 9.45 8.62
N LEU A 34 4.66 9.48 7.68
CA LEU A 34 5.66 8.41 7.53
C LEU A 34 6.49 8.25 8.81
N ALA A 35 6.94 9.37 9.39
CA ALA A 35 7.71 9.36 10.62
C ALA A 35 6.91 8.84 11.82
N ALA A 36 5.59 8.98 11.80
CA ALA A 36 4.70 8.53 12.87
C ALA A 36 4.36 7.04 12.80
N LEU A 37 4.67 6.35 11.71
CA LEU A 37 4.43 4.92 11.59
C LEU A 37 5.36 4.13 12.51
N HIS A 38 4.79 3.19 13.26
CA HIS A 38 5.58 2.34 14.13
C HIS A 38 6.03 1.09 13.39
N PRO A 39 7.35 0.76 13.38
CA PRO A 39 7.88 -0.36 12.58
C PRO A 39 7.28 -1.73 12.91
N THR A 40 6.79 -1.94 14.13
CA THR A 40 6.14 -3.21 14.50
C THR A 40 4.73 -3.33 13.94
N ASP A 41 4.08 -2.21 13.61
CA ASP A 41 2.68 -2.18 13.22
C ASP A 41 2.45 -1.89 11.74
N ALA A 42 3.44 -1.31 11.07
CA ALA A 42 3.28 -0.89 9.68
C ALA A 42 4.61 -0.87 8.94
N ALA A 43 4.53 -0.97 7.63
CA ALA A 43 5.68 -0.79 6.76
C ALA A 43 5.26 -0.12 5.46
N VAL A 44 6.20 0.62 4.89
CA VAL A 44 6.08 1.15 3.53
C VAL A 44 7.22 0.57 2.71
N MET A 45 6.92 0.08 1.54
CA MET A 45 7.89 -0.38 0.56
C MET A 45 7.80 0.52 -0.65
N VAL A 46 8.94 0.92 -1.19
CA VAL A 46 8.98 1.68 -2.43
C VAL A 46 9.68 0.86 -3.51
N SER A 47 9.23 1.00 -4.74
CA SER A 47 9.92 0.45 -5.91
C SER A 47 10.64 1.58 -6.63
N THR A 48 11.83 1.28 -7.13
CA THR A 48 12.65 2.26 -7.86
C THR A 48 13.15 1.65 -9.16
N ASP A 49 13.44 2.52 -10.11
CA ASP A 49 14.09 2.12 -11.36
C ASP A 49 15.62 2.07 -11.19
N ALA A 50 16.33 1.91 -12.31
CA ALA A 50 17.79 1.81 -12.32
C ALA A 50 18.49 3.09 -11.81
N ASP A 51 17.84 4.23 -11.91
CA ASP A 51 18.33 5.53 -11.46
C ASP A 51 17.85 5.91 -10.07
N ASP A 52 17.29 4.94 -9.32
CA ASP A 52 16.73 5.11 -7.98
C ASP A 52 15.53 6.10 -7.96
N VAL A 53 14.84 6.26 -9.08
CA VAL A 53 13.61 7.06 -9.16
C VAL A 53 12.43 6.20 -8.74
N LEU A 54 11.58 6.72 -7.85
CA LEU A 54 10.40 5.98 -7.37
C LEU A 54 9.42 5.70 -8.51
N THR A 55 9.00 4.44 -8.60
CA THR A 55 8.00 4.00 -9.58
C THR A 55 6.70 3.57 -8.94
N GLY A 56 6.70 3.34 -7.63
CA GLY A 56 5.52 2.95 -6.88
C GLY A 56 5.79 2.81 -5.39
N TRP A 57 4.73 2.65 -4.62
CA TRP A 57 4.85 2.33 -3.20
C TRP A 57 3.69 1.48 -2.72
N CYS A 58 3.90 0.78 -1.62
CA CYS A 58 2.90 -0.02 -0.92
C CYS A 58 2.98 0.28 0.57
N HIS A 59 1.83 0.53 1.19
CA HIS A 59 1.71 0.70 2.63
C HIS A 59 0.88 -0.45 3.19
N VAL A 60 1.46 -1.20 4.13
CA VAL A 60 0.82 -2.34 4.80
C VAL A 60 0.84 -2.12 6.29
N GLU A 61 -0.22 -2.53 6.98
CA GLU A 61 -0.29 -2.44 8.44
C GLU A 61 -0.84 -3.71 9.06
N MET A 62 -0.49 -3.92 10.33
CA MET A 62 -1.04 -5.01 11.12
C MET A 62 -2.51 -4.74 11.42
N ARG A 63 -3.29 -5.81 11.43
CA ARG A 63 -4.71 -5.74 11.75
C ARG A 63 -5.02 -6.71 12.88
N ARG A 64 -5.26 -6.13 14.06
CA ARG A 64 -5.62 -6.86 15.26
C ARG A 64 -7.06 -6.54 15.62
N THR A 65 -7.94 -7.53 15.58
CA THR A 65 -9.35 -7.36 15.91
C THR A 65 -9.76 -8.40 16.95
N LEU A 66 -10.90 -8.18 17.57
CA LEU A 66 -11.44 -9.13 18.56
C LEU A 66 -12.02 -10.39 17.89
N VAL A 67 -12.39 -10.29 16.63
CA VAL A 67 -13.23 -11.33 15.98
C VAL A 67 -12.50 -12.14 14.91
N GLU A 68 -11.26 -11.77 14.56
CA GLU A 68 -10.49 -12.45 13.54
C GLU A 68 -9.05 -12.70 14.02
N PRO A 69 -8.39 -13.76 13.51
CA PRO A 69 -6.95 -13.93 13.75
C PRO A 69 -6.18 -12.72 13.23
N MET A 70 -5.01 -12.50 13.82
CA MET A 70 -4.12 -11.42 13.38
C MET A 70 -3.84 -11.52 11.89
N GLY A 71 -4.06 -10.44 11.18
CA GLY A 71 -3.82 -10.31 9.76
C GLY A 71 -3.11 -9.01 9.42
N ALA A 72 -3.01 -8.71 8.17
CA ALA A 72 -2.47 -7.44 7.68
C ALA A 72 -3.41 -6.83 6.65
N LEU A 73 -3.28 -5.52 6.46
CA LEU A 73 -4.10 -4.73 5.55
C LEU A 73 -3.19 -3.92 4.64
N ILE A 74 -3.40 -4.04 3.34
CA ILE A 74 -2.84 -3.09 2.37
C ILE A 74 -3.66 -1.80 2.47
N VAL A 75 -3.03 -0.76 2.99
CA VAL A 75 -3.65 0.56 3.14
C VAL A 75 -3.61 1.32 1.83
N GLY A 76 -2.54 1.14 1.05
CA GLY A 76 -2.39 1.76 -0.25
C GLY A 76 -1.37 1.04 -1.09
N LEU A 77 -1.63 1.00 -2.39
CA LEU A 77 -0.70 0.47 -3.39
C LEU A 77 -0.88 1.31 -4.65
N VAL A 78 0.18 1.95 -5.08
CA VAL A 78 0.15 2.78 -6.27
C VAL A 78 1.40 2.56 -7.12
N ILE A 79 1.20 2.44 -8.42
CA ILE A 79 2.26 2.39 -9.41
C ILE A 79 2.11 3.64 -10.28
N GLY A 80 3.19 4.36 -10.50
CA GLY A 80 3.19 5.56 -11.35
C GLY A 80 2.69 5.25 -12.76
N GLU A 81 1.95 6.19 -13.33
CA GLU A 81 1.26 5.99 -14.62
C GLU A 81 2.18 5.46 -15.72
N GLY A 82 3.41 5.98 -15.82
CA GLY A 82 4.37 5.54 -16.83
C GLY A 82 4.99 4.18 -16.58
N HIS A 83 4.70 3.54 -15.46
CA HIS A 83 5.33 2.29 -15.04
C HIS A 83 4.36 1.15 -14.85
N ARG A 84 3.08 1.35 -15.16
CA ARG A 84 2.04 0.32 -15.04
C ARG A 84 2.28 -0.78 -16.06
N SER A 85 1.84 -2.00 -15.73
CA SER A 85 1.97 -3.20 -16.56
C SER A 85 3.40 -3.73 -16.71
N ALA A 86 4.34 -3.27 -15.87
CA ALA A 86 5.72 -3.77 -15.82
C ALA A 86 5.94 -4.79 -14.70
N GLY A 87 4.87 -5.28 -14.06
CA GLY A 87 4.97 -6.25 -12.97
C GLY A 87 5.36 -5.66 -11.62
N ILE A 88 5.46 -4.35 -11.50
CA ILE A 88 5.88 -3.66 -10.27
C ILE A 88 4.88 -3.88 -9.15
N GLY A 89 3.58 -3.82 -9.46
CA GLY A 89 2.53 -4.05 -8.48
C GLY A 89 2.62 -5.42 -7.84
N ALA A 90 2.85 -6.45 -8.63
CA ALA A 90 3.01 -7.82 -8.13
C ALA A 90 4.22 -7.94 -7.21
N VAL A 91 5.33 -7.28 -7.53
CA VAL A 91 6.54 -7.31 -6.71
C VAL A 91 6.32 -6.59 -5.38
N LEU A 92 5.68 -5.42 -5.39
CA LEU A 92 5.35 -4.69 -4.16
C LEU A 92 4.36 -5.49 -3.30
N LEU A 93 3.37 -6.10 -3.92
CA LEU A 93 2.40 -6.93 -3.20
C LEU A 93 3.08 -8.14 -2.55
N ALA A 94 3.99 -8.80 -3.27
CA ALA A 94 4.76 -9.91 -2.73
C ALA A 94 5.62 -9.48 -1.54
N ALA A 95 6.19 -8.28 -1.57
CA ALA A 95 6.95 -7.74 -0.44
C ALA A 95 6.05 -7.52 0.78
N ALA A 96 4.85 -7.02 0.58
CA ALA A 96 3.87 -6.85 1.66
C ALA A 96 3.42 -8.20 2.24
N GLU A 97 3.20 -9.19 1.39
CA GLU A 97 2.86 -10.55 1.81
C GLU A 97 3.98 -11.17 2.64
N ALA A 98 5.24 -11.01 2.21
CA ALA A 98 6.39 -11.51 2.95
C ALA A 98 6.50 -10.83 4.33
N TRP A 99 6.28 -9.52 4.39
CA TRP A 99 6.26 -8.77 5.63
C TRP A 99 5.17 -9.31 6.59
N ALA A 100 3.99 -9.56 6.07
CA ALA A 100 2.87 -10.08 6.86
C ALA A 100 3.17 -11.51 7.36
N ARG A 101 3.68 -12.40 6.50
CA ARG A 101 4.05 -13.75 6.90
C ARG A 101 5.11 -13.77 7.99
N ALA A 102 6.11 -12.91 7.89
CA ALA A 102 7.17 -12.82 8.89
C ALA A 102 6.64 -12.44 10.28
N ARG A 103 5.47 -11.80 10.35
CA ARG A 103 4.80 -11.42 11.59
C ARG A 103 3.71 -12.39 12.03
N GLY A 104 3.61 -13.53 11.38
CA GLY A 104 2.63 -14.56 11.73
C GLY A 104 1.21 -14.27 11.26
N CYS A 105 1.02 -13.32 10.35
CA CYS A 105 -0.30 -13.05 9.79
C CYS A 105 -0.77 -14.22 8.94
N LYS A 106 -2.05 -14.57 9.08
CA LYS A 106 -2.67 -15.66 8.33
C LYS A 106 -3.38 -15.16 7.09
N ARG A 107 -3.59 -13.85 6.98
CA ARG A 107 -4.37 -13.26 5.91
C ARG A 107 -3.88 -11.84 5.62
N LEU A 108 -3.90 -11.48 4.35
CA LEU A 108 -3.68 -10.11 3.90
C LEU A 108 -4.96 -9.62 3.25
N VAL A 109 -5.45 -8.48 3.68
CA VAL A 109 -6.70 -7.87 3.21
C VAL A 109 -6.35 -6.60 2.43
N VAL A 110 -7.08 -6.34 1.37
CA VAL A 110 -7.03 -5.07 0.66
C VAL A 110 -8.45 -4.60 0.39
N ALA A 111 -8.69 -3.30 0.55
CA ALA A 111 -9.95 -2.69 0.18
C ALA A 111 -9.76 -1.91 -1.11
N THR A 112 -10.60 -2.18 -2.11
CA THR A 112 -10.61 -1.44 -3.37
C THR A 112 -12.00 -0.87 -3.60
N ARG A 113 -12.08 0.28 -4.29
CA ARG A 113 -13.38 0.82 -4.70
C ARG A 113 -14.05 -0.15 -5.68
N VAL A 114 -15.37 -0.35 -5.53
CA VAL A 114 -16.11 -1.27 -6.39
C VAL A 114 -16.04 -0.89 -7.87
N THR A 115 -15.76 0.37 -8.19
CA THR A 115 -15.65 0.88 -9.56
C THR A 115 -14.27 0.69 -10.18
N ARG A 116 -13.27 0.24 -9.42
CA ARG A 116 -11.90 0.07 -9.91
C ARG A 116 -11.68 -1.31 -10.52
N GLU A 117 -12.18 -1.52 -11.74
CA GLU A 117 -12.10 -2.82 -12.41
C GLU A 117 -10.68 -3.31 -12.65
N ARG A 118 -9.75 -2.42 -13.02
CA ARG A 118 -8.35 -2.82 -13.24
C ARG A 118 -7.69 -3.33 -11.96
N ALA A 119 -7.97 -2.69 -10.83
CA ALA A 119 -7.49 -3.15 -9.54
C ALA A 119 -8.06 -4.51 -9.18
N HIS A 120 -9.36 -4.72 -9.42
CA HIS A 120 -10.00 -6.02 -9.17
C HIS A 120 -9.37 -7.13 -10.00
N GLN A 121 -9.08 -6.88 -11.27
CA GLN A 121 -8.43 -7.84 -12.16
C GLN A 121 -6.99 -8.14 -11.67
N PHE A 122 -6.27 -7.10 -11.25
CA PHE A 122 -4.92 -7.25 -10.72
C PHE A 122 -4.92 -8.14 -9.48
N TYR A 123 -5.76 -7.85 -8.49
CA TYR A 123 -5.79 -8.63 -7.25
C TYR A 123 -6.28 -10.05 -7.50
N ALA A 124 -7.25 -10.25 -8.39
CA ALA A 124 -7.70 -11.59 -8.75
C ALA A 124 -6.56 -12.43 -9.35
N ARG A 125 -5.77 -11.82 -10.24
CA ARG A 125 -4.59 -12.47 -10.83
C ARG A 125 -3.57 -12.89 -9.78
N GLU A 126 -3.44 -12.09 -8.73
CA GLU A 126 -2.50 -12.35 -7.64
C GLU A 126 -3.07 -13.28 -6.56
N GLY A 127 -4.24 -13.87 -6.80
CA GLY A 127 -4.82 -14.88 -5.91
C GLY A 127 -5.78 -14.33 -4.86
N TYR A 128 -6.16 -13.07 -4.95
CA TYR A 128 -7.10 -12.46 -4.02
C TYR A 128 -8.54 -12.70 -4.46
N GLU A 129 -9.40 -12.96 -3.49
CA GLU A 129 -10.83 -13.21 -3.72
C GLU A 129 -11.65 -12.17 -2.98
N VAL A 130 -12.81 -11.81 -3.53
CA VAL A 130 -13.74 -10.90 -2.85
C VAL A 130 -14.29 -11.59 -1.60
N ALA A 131 -13.95 -11.06 -0.43
CA ALA A 131 -14.46 -11.57 0.84
C ALA A 131 -15.79 -10.93 1.21
N LYS A 132 -15.93 -9.63 0.98
CA LYS A 132 -17.16 -8.87 1.26
C LYS A 132 -17.13 -7.52 0.58
N THR A 133 -18.30 -6.90 0.46
CA THR A 133 -18.46 -5.51 0.02
C THR A 133 -19.00 -4.71 1.21
N SER A 134 -18.40 -3.55 1.48
CA SER A 134 -18.74 -2.72 2.63
C SER A 134 -18.79 -1.25 2.24
N TYR A 135 -19.56 -0.47 2.98
CA TYR A 135 -19.50 0.98 2.91
C TYR A 135 -18.54 1.50 3.97
N PHE A 136 -17.72 2.48 3.61
CA PHE A 136 -16.94 3.23 4.57
C PHE A 136 -17.72 4.49 4.93
N LEU A 137 -18.06 4.64 6.20
CA LEU A 137 -18.79 5.79 6.71
C LEU A 137 -17.81 6.63 7.53
N THR A 138 -17.84 7.94 7.33
CA THR A 138 -16.92 8.84 8.01
C THR A 138 -17.66 10.02 8.64
N LYS A 139 -17.13 10.50 9.75
CA LYS A 139 -17.59 11.69 10.43
C LYS A 139 -16.37 12.44 10.96
N ALA A 140 -16.26 13.72 10.64
CA ALA A 140 -15.21 14.55 11.23
C ALA A 140 -15.42 14.65 12.74
N LEU A 141 -14.34 14.50 13.48
CA LEU A 141 -14.34 14.68 14.94
C LEU A 141 -13.66 15.99 15.26
N ASP A 142 -14.23 16.76 16.17
CA ASP A 142 -13.74 18.10 16.53
C ASP A 142 -12.35 18.10 17.13
#